data_1e9c9cbf38960af9311d6d9b1bdd50eb
#
_entry.id   1e9c9cbf38960af9311d6d9b1bdd50eb
#
_cell.length_a   1.000
_cell.length_b   1.000
_cell.length_c   1.000
_cell.angle_alpha   90.00
_cell.angle_beta   90.00
_cell.angle_gamma   90.00
#
_symmetry.space_group_name_H-M   'P 1'
#
loop_
_entity.id
_entity.type
_entity.pdbx_description
1 polymer ?
#
loop_
_entity_poly.entity_id
_entity_poly.type
_entity_poly.pdbx_seq_one_letter_code
_entity_poly.pdbx_strand_id
1 'polypeptide(L)'
;MSKRDLAIDLYRSFKTGVIKKRKVVEARNNIATDPQLLGDVLTNLIEERDWKSGVAEGTLFTQWASIVGDDIAQHASPISINESVLTIQTTSTAWATQLSLVQSEVLKTIQNNPFGATIESISIIGPNTPSWKRGLRSTRDARGPRDTYN
;
A
#
# COMPACT_ATOMS: atom_id res chain seq x y z
N MET A 1 6.12 -18.32 -48.84
CA MET A 1 7.30 -17.69 -48.21
C MET A 1 8.33 -18.78 -47.90
N SER A 2 9.40 -18.80 -48.67
CA SER A 2 10.46 -19.84 -48.56
C SER A 2 11.18 -19.69 -47.20
N LYS A 3 11.21 -20.76 -46.42
CA LYS A 3 12.05 -20.82 -45.20
C LYS A 3 13.49 -20.72 -45.65
N ARG A 4 14.13 -19.59 -45.45
CA ARG A 4 15.55 -19.43 -45.68
C ARG A 4 16.28 -20.42 -44.80
N ASP A 5 17.09 -21.24 -45.43
CA ASP A 5 17.85 -22.28 -44.77
C ASP A 5 18.97 -21.60 -43.96
N LEU A 6 18.75 -21.43 -42.66
CA LEU A 6 19.67 -20.79 -41.73
C LEU A 6 21.07 -21.42 -41.78
N ALA A 7 21.16 -22.70 -42.11
CA ALA A 7 22.41 -23.43 -42.28
C ALA A 7 23.23 -22.93 -43.48
N ILE A 8 22.56 -22.59 -44.60
CA ILE A 8 23.21 -22.07 -45.80
C ILE A 8 23.73 -20.65 -45.56
N ASP A 9 22.93 -19.83 -44.85
CA ASP A 9 23.33 -18.44 -44.51
C ASP A 9 24.51 -18.42 -43.53
N LEU A 10 24.54 -19.33 -42.56
CA LEU A 10 25.65 -19.51 -41.64
C LEU A 10 26.91 -20.01 -42.39
N TYR A 11 26.78 -21.00 -43.24
CA TYR A 11 27.91 -21.52 -44.04
C TYR A 11 28.51 -20.45 -44.96
N ARG A 12 27.67 -19.63 -45.60
CA ARG A 12 28.12 -18.51 -46.42
C ARG A 12 28.85 -17.45 -45.60
N SER A 13 28.37 -17.13 -44.39
CA SER A 13 29.02 -16.16 -43.52
C SER A 13 30.40 -16.61 -43.07
N PHE A 14 30.59 -17.91 -42.82
CA PHE A 14 31.91 -18.50 -42.50
C PHE A 14 32.85 -18.50 -43.69
N LYS A 15 32.35 -18.81 -44.89
CA LYS A 15 33.19 -18.92 -46.09
C LYS A 15 33.64 -17.55 -46.60
N THR A 16 32.85 -16.52 -46.46
CA THR A 16 33.16 -15.18 -46.96
C THR A 16 33.90 -14.29 -45.96
N GLY A 17 34.09 -14.72 -44.71
CA GLY A 17 34.76 -13.94 -43.65
C GLY A 17 34.11 -12.60 -43.32
N VAL A 18 32.94 -12.32 -43.89
CA VAL A 18 32.20 -11.08 -43.63
C VAL A 18 31.38 -11.27 -42.36
N ILE A 19 32.01 -11.01 -41.23
CA ILE A 19 31.27 -10.81 -39.96
C ILE A 19 30.45 -9.55 -40.14
N LYS A 20 29.15 -9.70 -40.41
CA LYS A 20 28.22 -8.57 -40.31
C LYS A 20 28.29 -8.03 -38.87
N LYS A 21 29.04 -6.93 -38.68
CA LYS A 21 29.02 -6.22 -37.39
C LYS A 21 27.55 -5.97 -37.05
N ARG A 22 27.09 -6.58 -35.98
CA ARG A 22 25.77 -6.28 -35.43
C ARG A 22 25.75 -4.76 -35.29
N LYS A 23 24.82 -4.09 -35.97
CA LYS A 23 24.53 -2.68 -35.73
C LYS A 23 24.15 -2.62 -34.26
N VAL A 24 25.07 -2.15 -33.42
CA VAL A 24 24.76 -1.79 -32.04
C VAL A 24 23.72 -0.71 -32.19
N VAL A 25 22.51 -1.02 -31.72
CA VAL A 25 21.43 -0.06 -31.69
C VAL A 25 21.86 1.01 -30.68
N GLU A 26 22.36 2.12 -31.19
CA GLU A 26 22.72 3.33 -30.42
C GLU A 26 21.47 4.03 -29.81
N ALA A 27 20.47 3.26 -29.45
CA ALA A 27 19.21 3.78 -28.91
C ALA A 27 19.17 3.80 -27.37
N ARG A 28 20.32 3.95 -26.69
CA ARG A 28 20.35 4.02 -25.23
C ARG A 28 21.15 5.19 -24.64
N ASN A 29 21.49 6.19 -25.39
CA ASN A 29 22.44 7.20 -24.93
C ASN A 29 21.84 8.59 -24.74
N ASN A 30 20.58 8.69 -24.33
CA ASN A 30 20.03 9.97 -23.83
C ASN A 30 19.57 9.87 -22.38
N ILE A 31 20.13 8.93 -21.61
CA ILE A 31 20.07 9.07 -20.16
C ILE A 31 21.23 10.02 -19.84
N ALA A 32 20.90 11.20 -19.36
CA ALA A 32 21.89 12.16 -18.89
C ALA A 32 22.88 11.41 -17.99
N THR A 33 24.12 11.28 -18.46
CA THR A 33 25.18 10.51 -17.80
C THR A 33 25.79 11.29 -16.64
N ASP A 34 25.17 12.43 -16.32
CA ASP A 34 25.61 13.29 -15.25
C ASP A 34 25.11 12.72 -13.91
N PRO A 35 25.96 12.57 -12.89
CA PRO A 35 25.56 12.07 -11.56
C PRO A 35 24.51 12.99 -10.97
N GLN A 36 23.27 12.49 -10.86
CA GLN A 36 22.18 13.20 -10.21
C GLN A 36 22.16 12.85 -8.72
N LEU A 37 21.78 13.81 -7.88
CA LEU A 37 21.54 13.52 -6.47
C LEU A 37 20.43 12.46 -6.33
N LEU A 38 20.67 11.45 -5.51
CA LEU A 38 19.70 10.38 -5.30
C LEU A 38 18.34 10.92 -4.84
N GLY A 39 18.32 12.00 -4.07
CA GLY A 39 17.10 12.68 -3.64
C GLY A 39 16.26 13.20 -4.80
N ASP A 40 16.89 13.84 -5.80
CA ASP A 40 16.20 14.38 -6.97
C ASP A 40 15.62 13.26 -7.83
N VAL A 41 16.38 12.17 -8.00
CA VAL A 41 15.89 10.99 -8.74
C VAL A 41 14.69 10.35 -8.04
N LEU A 42 14.71 10.23 -6.71
CA LEU A 42 13.58 9.70 -5.94
C LEU A 42 12.36 10.61 -6.01
N THR A 43 12.55 11.93 -5.92
CA THR A 43 11.46 12.90 -6.03
C THR A 43 10.79 12.81 -7.41
N ASN A 44 11.58 12.80 -8.47
CA ASN A 44 11.09 12.64 -9.84
C ASN A 44 10.34 11.32 -10.02
N LEU A 45 10.85 10.22 -9.45
CA LEU A 45 10.23 8.91 -9.56
C LEU A 45 8.88 8.85 -8.83
N ILE A 46 8.78 9.48 -7.65
CA ILE A 46 7.53 9.59 -6.89
C ILE A 46 6.50 10.42 -7.68
N GLU A 47 6.95 11.47 -8.40
CA GLU A 47 6.09 12.29 -9.23
C GLU A 47 5.63 11.58 -10.50
N GLU A 48 6.53 10.91 -11.21
CA GLU A 48 6.23 10.18 -12.45
C GLU A 48 5.28 8.99 -12.23
N ARG A 49 5.30 8.40 -11.04
CA ARG A 49 4.51 7.21 -10.70
C ARG A 49 3.24 7.52 -9.91
N ASP A 50 2.92 8.80 -9.68
CA ASP A 50 1.79 9.20 -8.82
C ASP A 50 1.79 8.55 -7.42
N TRP A 51 2.99 8.28 -6.88
CA TRP A 51 3.13 7.65 -5.56
C TRP A 51 2.98 8.63 -4.39
N LYS A 52 2.67 9.88 -4.66
CA LYS A 52 2.50 10.92 -3.62
C LYS A 52 1.43 10.53 -2.60
N SER A 53 0.31 9.96 -3.05
CA SER A 53 -0.77 9.47 -2.16
C SER A 53 -0.28 8.33 -1.29
N GLY A 54 0.35 7.30 -1.85
CA GLY A 54 0.86 6.17 -1.08
C GLY A 54 1.94 6.54 -0.07
N VAL A 55 2.81 7.50 -0.39
CA VAL A 55 3.81 8.03 0.55
C VAL A 55 3.14 8.82 1.67
N ALA A 56 2.12 9.64 1.37
CA ALA A 56 1.36 10.37 2.37
C ALA A 56 0.63 9.42 3.32
N GLU A 57 -0.01 8.36 2.80
CA GLU A 57 -0.64 7.31 3.59
C GLU A 57 0.35 6.60 4.51
N GLY A 58 1.53 6.19 3.98
CA GLY A 58 2.60 5.59 4.79
C GLY A 58 3.10 6.51 5.90
N THR A 59 3.19 7.81 5.63
CA THR A 59 3.60 8.81 6.63
C THR A 59 2.53 8.97 7.71
N LEU A 60 1.25 8.93 7.35
CA LEU A 60 0.15 8.96 8.32
C LEU A 60 0.22 7.79 9.31
N PHE A 61 0.53 6.58 8.84
CA PHE A 61 0.71 5.42 9.74
C PHE A 61 1.90 5.59 10.69
N THR A 62 3.03 6.10 10.21
CA THR A 62 4.23 6.28 11.03
C THR A 62 4.10 7.42 12.04
N GLN A 63 3.37 8.47 11.67
CA GLN A 63 3.15 9.65 12.52
C GLN A 63 1.78 9.64 13.25
N TRP A 64 1.14 8.48 13.33
CA TRP A 64 -0.20 8.35 13.90
C TRP A 64 -0.34 8.99 15.28
N ALA A 65 0.58 8.67 16.20
CA ALA A 65 0.55 9.20 17.55
C ALA A 65 0.67 10.73 17.62
N SER A 66 1.46 11.33 16.73
CA SER A 66 1.61 12.80 16.68
C SER A 66 0.36 13.50 16.11
N ILE A 67 -0.44 12.80 15.30
CA ILE A 67 -1.64 13.35 14.66
C ILE A 67 -2.84 13.29 15.60
N VAL A 68 -3.12 12.13 16.18
CA VAL A 68 -4.31 11.90 17.00
C VAL A 68 -4.07 12.05 18.50
N GLY A 69 -2.82 12.11 18.92
CA GLY A 69 -2.39 12.13 20.31
C GLY A 69 -2.09 10.75 20.88
N ASP A 70 -1.23 10.72 21.91
CA ASP A 70 -0.73 9.47 22.50
C ASP A 70 -1.84 8.64 23.15
N ASP A 71 -2.83 9.29 23.77
CA ASP A 71 -3.95 8.60 24.43
C ASP A 71 -4.76 7.76 23.44
N ILE A 72 -5.07 8.33 22.27
CA ILE A 72 -5.80 7.62 21.23
C ILE A 72 -4.91 6.58 20.58
N ALA A 73 -3.64 6.90 20.31
CA ALA A 73 -2.71 6.02 19.63
C ALA A 73 -2.40 4.73 20.42
N GLN A 74 -2.43 4.77 21.75
CA GLN A 74 -2.27 3.57 22.60
C GLN A 74 -3.43 2.57 22.46
N HIS A 75 -4.62 3.05 22.10
CA HIS A 75 -5.84 2.25 22.06
C HIS A 75 -6.44 2.08 20.67
N ALA A 76 -5.93 2.80 19.69
CA ALA A 76 -6.41 2.79 18.32
C ALA A 76 -5.26 2.89 17.34
N SER A 77 -5.17 1.93 16.44
CA SER A 77 -4.14 1.86 15.39
C SER A 77 -4.76 1.86 14.00
N PRO A 78 -4.22 2.59 13.04
CA PRO A 78 -4.66 2.54 11.66
C PRO A 78 -4.23 1.21 11.03
N ILE A 79 -5.12 0.56 10.25
CA ILE A 79 -4.84 -0.71 9.57
C ILE A 79 -4.67 -0.51 8.08
N SER A 80 -5.60 0.19 7.46
CA SER A 80 -5.63 0.36 6.01
C SER A 80 -6.38 1.62 5.61
N ILE A 81 -6.04 2.12 4.43
CA ILE A 81 -6.78 3.17 3.74
C ILE A 81 -7.26 2.57 2.43
N ASN A 82 -8.56 2.56 2.20
CA ASN A 82 -9.17 2.10 0.96
C ASN A 82 -10.21 3.10 0.51
N GLU A 83 -10.11 3.58 -0.72
CA GLU A 83 -11.10 4.52 -1.31
C GLU A 83 -11.38 5.73 -0.39
N SER A 84 -10.33 6.36 0.14
CA SER A 84 -10.42 7.50 1.08
C SER A 84 -11.07 7.16 2.44
N VAL A 85 -11.29 5.87 2.75
CA VAL A 85 -11.79 5.40 4.03
C VAL A 85 -10.63 4.88 4.88
N LEU A 86 -10.34 5.55 5.98
CA LEU A 86 -9.35 5.09 6.95
C LEU A 86 -9.97 4.08 7.90
N THR A 87 -9.44 2.86 7.91
CA THR A 87 -9.84 1.82 8.86
C THR A 87 -8.95 1.82 10.08
N ILE A 88 -9.56 2.01 11.25
CA ILE A 88 -8.88 2.05 12.55
C ILE A 88 -9.33 0.86 13.39
N GLN A 89 -8.37 0.11 13.94
CA GLN A 89 -8.62 -0.97 14.88
C GLN A 89 -8.40 -0.49 16.31
N THR A 90 -9.33 -0.83 17.19
CA THR A 90 -9.23 -0.53 18.61
C THR A 90 -8.88 -1.75 19.45
N THR A 91 -8.26 -1.52 20.59
CA THR A 91 -7.88 -2.56 21.55
C THR A 91 -9.05 -3.12 22.33
N SER A 92 -10.14 -2.36 22.43
CA SER A 92 -11.36 -2.79 23.13
C SER A 92 -12.64 -2.26 22.48
N THR A 93 -13.76 -2.93 22.74
CA THR A 93 -15.08 -2.51 22.26
C THR A 93 -15.53 -1.19 22.88
N ALA A 94 -15.11 -0.91 24.12
CA ALA A 94 -15.38 0.36 24.78
C ALA A 94 -14.72 1.53 24.03
N TRP A 95 -13.45 1.37 23.63
CA TRP A 95 -12.75 2.33 22.83
C TRP A 95 -13.36 2.51 21.43
N ALA A 96 -13.82 1.41 20.81
CA ALA A 96 -14.54 1.50 19.54
C ALA A 96 -15.79 2.37 19.65
N THR A 97 -16.57 2.19 20.71
CA THR A 97 -17.78 2.98 20.96
C THR A 97 -17.44 4.45 21.22
N GLN A 98 -16.45 4.73 22.06
CA GLN A 98 -16.04 6.10 22.35
C GLN A 98 -15.51 6.83 21.12
N LEU A 99 -14.64 6.20 20.35
CA LEU A 99 -14.11 6.78 19.12
C LEU A 99 -15.20 7.00 18.07
N SER A 100 -16.23 6.14 18.02
CA SER A 100 -17.37 6.35 17.13
C SER A 100 -18.17 7.60 17.48
N LEU A 101 -18.27 7.97 18.75
CA LEU A 101 -18.94 9.19 19.18
C LEU A 101 -18.17 10.46 18.79
N VAL A 102 -16.84 10.42 18.84
CA VAL A 102 -15.96 11.55 18.50
C VAL A 102 -15.37 11.44 17.09
N GLN A 103 -15.87 10.52 16.27
CA GLN A 103 -15.38 10.22 14.91
C GLN A 103 -15.22 11.48 14.06
N SER A 104 -16.18 12.40 14.12
CA SER A 104 -16.13 13.64 13.34
C SER A 104 -15.01 14.59 13.77
N GLU A 105 -14.65 14.59 15.05
CA GLU A 105 -13.56 15.41 15.58
C GLU A 105 -12.20 14.81 15.21
N VAL A 106 -12.07 13.49 15.35
CA VAL A 106 -10.88 12.76 14.95
C VAL A 106 -10.65 12.92 13.46
N LEU A 107 -11.69 12.82 12.62
CA LEU A 107 -11.59 13.04 11.19
C LEU A 107 -11.07 14.44 10.85
N LYS A 108 -11.61 15.47 11.48
CA LYS A 108 -11.13 16.85 11.29
C LYS A 108 -9.66 17.00 11.67
N THR A 109 -9.25 16.40 12.79
CA THR A 109 -7.86 16.42 13.25
C THR A 109 -6.92 15.78 12.24
N ILE A 110 -7.33 14.65 11.65
CA ILE A 110 -6.58 13.96 10.61
C ILE A 110 -6.52 14.79 9.32
N GLN A 111 -7.64 15.37 8.88
CA GLN A 111 -7.73 16.19 7.66
C GLN A 111 -6.94 17.49 7.76
N ASN A 112 -6.77 18.04 8.96
CA ASN A 112 -5.93 19.23 9.18
C ASN A 112 -4.45 18.94 8.96
N ASN A 113 -4.06 17.66 8.96
CA ASN A 113 -2.70 17.25 8.66
C ASN A 113 -2.55 17.02 7.14
N PRO A 114 -1.45 17.47 6.52
CA PRO A 114 -1.24 17.30 5.08
C PRO A 114 -1.23 15.84 4.62
N PHE A 115 -0.88 14.91 5.52
CA PHE A 115 -0.85 13.47 5.21
C PHE A 115 -2.23 12.81 5.27
N GLY A 116 -3.19 13.43 5.93
CA GLY A 116 -4.56 12.92 6.07
C GLY A 116 -5.60 13.65 5.21
N ALA A 117 -5.19 14.61 4.40
CA ALA A 117 -6.11 15.43 3.60
C ALA A 117 -6.96 14.63 2.60
N THR A 118 -6.49 13.44 2.19
CA THR A 118 -7.19 12.56 1.24
C THR A 118 -8.29 11.72 1.90
N ILE A 119 -8.37 11.70 3.25
CA ILE A 119 -9.31 10.86 3.98
C ILE A 119 -10.66 11.55 4.08
N GLU A 120 -11.70 10.90 3.59
CA GLU A 120 -13.08 11.40 3.63
C GLU A 120 -13.89 10.82 4.80
N SER A 121 -13.57 9.59 5.20
CA SER A 121 -14.28 8.91 6.28
C SER A 121 -13.40 7.96 7.07
N ILE A 122 -13.87 7.62 8.27
CA ILE A 122 -13.17 6.67 9.18
C ILE A 122 -14.09 5.49 9.42
N SER A 123 -13.55 4.28 9.35
CA SER A 123 -14.21 3.04 9.76
C SER A 123 -13.54 2.51 11.03
N ILE A 124 -14.29 2.40 12.11
CA ILE A 124 -13.77 1.97 13.41
C ILE A 124 -14.17 0.52 13.64
N ILE A 125 -13.16 -0.35 13.82
CA ILE A 125 -13.35 -1.76 14.11
C ILE A 125 -12.89 -2.07 15.53
N GLY A 126 -13.68 -2.91 16.21
CA GLY A 126 -13.30 -3.43 17.52
C GLY A 126 -12.13 -4.42 17.46
N PRO A 127 -11.68 -4.92 18.61
CA PRO A 127 -10.60 -5.89 18.67
C PRO A 127 -10.98 -7.16 17.91
N ASN A 128 -9.98 -7.69 17.16
CA ASN A 128 -10.14 -8.93 16.41
C ASN A 128 -10.10 -10.14 17.38
N THR A 129 -11.17 -10.32 18.16
CA THR A 129 -11.29 -11.46 19.05
C THR A 129 -11.63 -12.71 18.24
N PRO A 130 -10.96 -13.85 18.47
CA PRO A 130 -11.29 -15.08 17.78
C PRO A 130 -12.74 -15.47 18.03
N SER A 131 -13.51 -15.64 16.96
CA SER A 131 -14.91 -16.08 17.07
C SER A 131 -14.96 -17.56 17.45
N TRP A 132 -15.30 -17.83 18.70
CA TRP A 132 -15.56 -19.18 19.17
C TRP A 132 -16.84 -19.79 18.57
N LYS A 133 -17.65 -18.99 17.86
CA LYS A 133 -18.82 -19.48 17.10
C LYS A 133 -18.47 -20.16 15.77
N ARG A 134 -17.19 -20.21 15.38
CA ARG A 134 -16.72 -20.89 14.18
C ARG A 134 -16.17 -22.27 14.54
N GLY A 135 -16.83 -23.32 14.06
CA GLY A 135 -16.34 -24.70 14.14
C GLY A 135 -17.45 -25.73 13.97
N LEU A 136 -17.08 -26.99 13.72
CA LEU A 136 -17.97 -28.14 13.56
C LEU A 136 -18.87 -28.40 14.79
N ARG A 137 -18.57 -27.78 15.93
CA ARG A 137 -19.31 -27.93 17.20
C ARG A 137 -20.09 -26.66 17.58
N SER A 138 -20.19 -25.65 16.71
CA SER A 138 -21.02 -24.50 16.97
C SER A 138 -22.48 -24.84 16.65
N THR A 139 -23.35 -24.75 17.62
CA THR A 139 -24.79 -24.84 17.38
C THR A 139 -25.31 -23.48 16.94
N ARG A 140 -26.15 -23.50 15.90
CA ARG A 140 -26.85 -22.30 15.41
C ARG A 140 -27.75 -21.82 16.54
N ASP A 141 -27.68 -20.54 16.90
CA ASP A 141 -28.44 -19.92 17.99
C ASP A 141 -28.09 -20.40 19.43
N ALA A 142 -26.94 -21.04 19.61
CA ALA A 142 -26.48 -21.35 20.96
C ALA A 142 -26.11 -20.07 21.73
N ARG A 143 -26.63 -19.94 22.94
CA ARG A 143 -26.26 -18.89 23.89
C ARG A 143 -24.76 -18.93 24.15
N GLY A 144 -24.09 -17.81 23.97
CA GLY A 144 -22.66 -17.69 24.29
C GLY A 144 -22.41 -17.60 25.80
N PRO A 145 -21.13 -17.71 26.22
CA PRO A 145 -20.76 -17.58 27.63
C PRO A 145 -21.23 -16.29 28.30
N ARG A 146 -21.48 -15.23 27.52
CA ARG A 146 -22.00 -13.93 28.00
C ARG A 146 -23.47 -13.98 28.39
N ASP A 147 -24.25 -14.89 27.81
CA ASP A 147 -25.69 -14.97 28.03
C ASP A 147 -26.03 -15.93 29.20
N THR A 148 -25.01 -16.53 29.83
CA THR A 148 -25.19 -17.53 30.91
C THR A 148 -25.21 -16.89 32.30
N TYR A 149 -24.82 -15.64 32.42
CA TYR A 149 -24.81 -14.86 33.67
C TYR A 149 -25.79 -13.68 33.56
N ASN A 150 -27.04 -13.99 33.77
CA ASN A 150 -28.09 -12.99 34.04
C ASN A 150 -28.64 -13.28 35.42
#